data_07687fabd5ff280bf9e3cf33b3d484ce
#
_entry.id   07687fabd5ff280bf9e3cf33b3d484ce
#
_cell.length_a   1.000
_cell.length_b   1.000
_cell.length_c   1.000
_cell.angle_alpha   90.00
_cell.angle_beta   90.00
_cell.angle_gamma   90.00
#
_symmetry.space_group_name_H-M   'P 1'
#
loop_
_entity.id
_entity.type
_entity.pdbx_description
1 polymer ?
#
loop_
_entity_poly.entity_id
_entity_poly.type
_entity_poly.pdbx_seq_one_letter_code
_entity_poly.pdbx_strand_id
1 'polypeptide(L)' 'MTFADKLQKLRKAKRLSQEDLAERCGVTRQSVSKWETGGSQT' A
#
# COMPACT_ATOMS: atom_id res chain seq x y z
N MET A 1 15.37 0.32 2.27
CA MET A 1 14.00 -0.09 2.08
C MET A 1 13.07 1.01 2.45
N THR A 2 12.20 1.43 1.57
CA THR A 2 11.29 2.52 1.86
C THR A 2 9.97 1.98 2.38
N PHE A 3 9.14 2.87 2.88
CA PHE A 3 7.81 2.49 3.35
C PHE A 3 7.00 1.85 2.22
N ALA A 4 7.14 2.40 1.01
CA ALA A 4 6.43 1.87 -0.15
C ALA A 4 6.85 0.43 -0.44
N ASP A 5 8.16 0.17 -0.41
CA ASP A 5 8.65 -1.18 -0.64
C ASP A 5 8.14 -2.15 0.41
N LYS A 6 8.16 -1.72 1.66
CA LYS A 6 7.73 -2.56 2.75
C LYS A 6 6.24 -2.88 2.64
N LEU A 7 5.46 -1.88 2.27
CA LEU A 7 4.02 -2.04 2.13
C LEU A 7 3.70 -3.01 1.00
N GLN A 8 4.36 -2.85 -0.14
CA GLN A 8 4.12 -3.74 -1.27
C GLN A 8 4.52 -5.18 -0.93
N LYS A 9 5.63 -5.33 -0.24
CA LYS A 9 6.09 -6.64 0.15
C LYS A 9 5.10 -7.33 1.08
N LEU A 10 4.59 -6.60 2.05
CA LEU A 10 3.61 -7.14 2.97
C LEU A 10 2.34 -7.52 2.24
N ARG A 11 1.88 -6.66 1.34
CA ARG A 11 0.67 -6.91 0.59
C ARG A 11 0.80 -8.16 -0.27
N LYS A 12 1.93 -8.28 -0.97
CA LYS A 12 2.15 -9.43 -1.84
C LYS A 12 2.31 -10.72 -1.03
N ALA A 13 2.93 -10.63 0.13
CA ALA A 13 3.09 -11.79 0.98
C ALA A 13 1.75 -12.33 1.44
N LYS A 14 0.77 -11.45 1.58
CA LYS A 14 -0.56 -11.88 1.98
C LYS A 14 -1.50 -12.02 0.79
N ARG A 15 -0.99 -11.82 -0.41
CA ARG A 15 -1.77 -11.95 -1.64
C ARG A 15 -2.96 -11.02 -1.63
N LEU A 16 -2.77 -9.80 -1.18
CA LEU A 16 -3.83 -8.82 -1.15
C LEU A 16 -3.68 -7.86 -2.32
N SER A 17 -4.80 -7.40 -2.85
CA SER A 17 -4.76 -6.34 -3.82
C SER A 17 -4.70 -5.02 -3.07
N GLN A 18 -4.50 -3.92 -3.78
CA GLN A 18 -4.49 -2.62 -3.13
C GLN A 18 -5.84 -2.35 -2.47
N GLU A 19 -6.91 -2.76 -3.12
CA GLU A 19 -8.23 -2.56 -2.58
C GLU A 19 -8.42 -3.38 -1.30
N ASP A 20 -7.94 -4.59 -1.30
CA ASP A 20 -8.05 -5.45 -0.12
C ASP A 20 -7.26 -4.85 1.04
N LEU A 21 -6.07 -4.36 0.77
CA LEU A 21 -5.26 -3.77 1.81
C LEU A 21 -5.92 -2.49 2.35
N ALA A 22 -6.47 -1.69 1.46
CA ALA A 22 -7.14 -0.46 1.87
C ALA A 22 -8.30 -0.76 2.82
N GLU A 23 -9.06 -1.80 2.50
CA GLU A 23 -10.17 -2.16 3.33
C GLU A 23 -9.71 -2.61 4.71
N ARG A 24 -8.64 -3.37 4.76
CA ARG A 24 -8.13 -3.83 6.04
C ARG A 24 -7.55 -2.70 6.87
N CYS A 25 -7.01 -1.70 6.21
CA CYS A 25 -6.45 -0.56 6.92
C CYS A 25 -7.49 0.51 7.23
N GLY A 26 -8.67 0.40 6.70
CA GLY A 26 -9.69 1.41 6.91
C GLY A 26 -9.44 2.69 6.14
N VAL A 27 -8.80 2.57 4.98
CA VAL A 27 -8.51 3.75 4.15
C VAL A 27 -9.00 3.46 2.74
N THR A 28 -8.86 4.43 1.85
CA THR A 28 -9.29 4.24 0.47
C THR A 28 -8.18 3.60 -0.34
N ARG A 29 -8.55 2.99 -1.46
CA ARG A 29 -7.56 2.41 -2.34
C ARG A 29 -6.61 3.47 -2.86
N GLN A 30 -7.09 4.69 -3.04
CA GLN A 30 -6.25 5.78 -3.50
C GLN A 30 -5.13 6.06 -2.50
N SER A 31 -5.42 5.95 -1.21
CA SER A 31 -4.41 6.15 -0.20
C SER A 31 -3.31 5.08 -0.31
N VAL A 32 -3.71 3.82 -0.49
CA VAL A 32 -2.75 2.75 -0.62
C VAL A 32 -1.91 2.95 -1.88
N SER A 33 -2.53 3.30 -2.98
CA SER A 33 -1.82 3.53 -4.22
C SER A 33 -0.79 4.65 -4.04
N LYS A 34 -1.17 5.72 -3.34
CA LYS A 34 -0.27 6.82 -3.10
C LYS A 34 0.91 6.38 -2.24
N TRP A 35 0.66 5.57 -1.23
CA TRP A 35 1.73 5.08 -0.38
C TRP A 35 2.71 4.21 -1.17
N GLU A 36 2.19 3.38 -2.06
CA GLU A 36 3.03 2.45 -2.79
C GLU A 36 3.83 3.14 -3.90
N THR A 37 3.38 4.26 -4.37
CA THR A 37 4.14 4.98 -5.37
C THR A 37 5.09 5.96 -4.72
N GLY A 38 5.11 6.01 -3.40
CA GLY A 38 6.02 6.91 -2.75
C GLY A 38 5.65 8.35 -2.92
N GLY A 39 4.37 8.61 -2.99
CA GLY A 39 3.92 9.96 -3.24
C GLY A 39 4.33 10.94 -2.19
N SER A 40 4.86 10.46 -1.11
CA SER A 40 5.27 11.39 -0.11
C SER A 40 6.50 12.12 -0.47
N GLN A 41 7.18 11.69 -1.55
CA GLN A 41 8.33 12.32 -1.82
C GLN A 41 8.13 13.48 -2.51
N THR A 42 7.42 13.96 -2.90
CA THR A 42 7.30 15.16 -3.59
C THR A 42 8.02 16.05 -3.44
#